data_049dfbdfc5e48574c5b15b36b7024f9c
#
_entry.id   049dfbdfc5e48574c5b15b36b7024f9c
#
_cell.length_a   1.000
_cell.length_b   1.000
_cell.length_c   1.000
_cell.angle_alpha   90.00
_cell.angle_beta   90.00
_cell.angle_gamma   90.00
#
_symmetry.space_group_name_H-M   'P 1'
#
loop_
_entity.id
_entity.type
_entity.pdbx_description
1 polymer ?
#
loop_
_entity_poly.entity_id
_entity_poly.type
_entity_poly.pdbx_seq_one_letter_code
_entity_poly.pdbx_strand_id
1 'polypeptide(L)'
;MNSISITWNGHSCFTVEKDGFSIVFDPYGPNTVPGLAPLSLTADMVLCSHEHSDHGYTDAVTLKHSGTKNPFSITKIDTWHDPEQGALRGPNRIHILESDGLKIAHMGDIGCPLTREQKDLLKHLDAILIPVGGYYTIDAVQA
;
A
#
# COMPACT_ATOMS: atom_id res chain seq x y z
N MET A 1 6.31 2.33 23.63
CA MET A 1 4.97 2.84 23.28
C MET A 1 4.44 2.07 22.09
N ASN A 2 3.18 1.69 22.13
CA ASN A 2 2.54 1.01 21.00
C ASN A 2 2.14 2.04 19.94
N SER A 3 3.09 2.52 19.16
CA SER A 3 2.83 3.45 18.08
C SER A 3 3.35 2.92 16.75
N ILE A 4 2.60 3.18 15.69
CA ILE A 4 3.02 2.94 14.32
C ILE A 4 3.18 4.31 13.68
N SER A 5 4.30 4.57 13.03
CA SER A 5 4.47 5.78 12.23
C SER A 5 4.16 5.51 10.76
N ILE A 6 3.49 6.46 10.11
CA ILE A 6 3.17 6.42 8.69
C ILE A 6 3.73 7.68 8.06
N THR A 7 4.61 7.51 7.07
CA THR A 7 5.22 8.61 6.30
C THR A 7 4.76 8.53 4.85
N TRP A 8 4.22 9.62 4.32
CA TRP A 8 3.90 9.73 2.91
C TRP A 8 5.14 10.13 2.12
N ASN A 9 5.54 9.32 1.15
CA ASN A 9 6.71 9.56 0.30
C ASN A 9 6.34 10.16 -1.08
N GLY A 10 5.06 10.38 -1.31
CA GLY A 10 4.50 10.86 -2.57
C GLY A 10 3.70 9.78 -3.29
N HIS A 11 2.72 10.20 -4.11
CA HIS A 11 1.81 9.31 -4.84
C HIS A 11 1.18 8.28 -3.90
N SER A 12 1.25 7.02 -4.21
CA SER A 12 0.77 5.90 -3.39
C SER A 12 1.85 5.28 -2.50
N CYS A 13 3.05 5.90 -2.46
CA CYS A 13 4.19 5.41 -1.72
C CYS A 13 4.17 5.87 -0.27
N PHE A 14 4.12 4.92 0.65
CA PHE A 14 4.14 5.14 2.09
C PHE A 14 5.19 4.28 2.76
N THR A 15 5.79 4.80 3.82
CA THR A 15 6.59 4.02 4.76
C THR A 15 5.82 3.84 6.05
N VAL A 16 5.67 2.60 6.50
CA VAL A 16 5.07 2.25 7.79
C VAL A 16 6.16 1.65 8.66
N GLU A 17 6.34 2.20 9.87
CA GLU A 17 7.40 1.78 10.77
C GLU A 17 6.87 1.50 12.18
N LYS A 18 7.39 0.42 12.77
CA LYS A 18 7.16 0.06 14.17
C LYS A 18 8.37 -0.73 14.72
N ASP A 19 8.80 -0.39 15.92
CA ASP A 19 9.88 -1.09 16.65
C ASP A 19 11.19 -1.24 15.86
N GLY A 20 11.50 -0.24 15.01
CA GLY A 20 12.69 -0.24 14.16
C GLY A 20 12.58 -1.06 12.88
N PHE A 21 11.43 -1.70 12.62
CA PHE A 21 11.12 -2.39 11.37
C PHE A 21 10.28 -1.51 10.45
N SER A 22 10.68 -1.37 9.20
CA SER A 22 10.00 -0.51 8.22
C SER A 22 9.55 -1.27 6.97
N ILE A 23 8.35 -0.92 6.51
CA ILE A 23 7.76 -1.43 5.27
C ILE A 23 7.50 -0.25 4.35
N VAL A 24 7.95 -0.31 3.10
CA VAL A 24 7.59 0.63 2.05
C VAL A 24 6.52 0.02 1.17
N PHE A 25 5.43 0.77 0.94
CA PHE A 25 4.37 0.43 -0.01
C PHE A 25 4.52 1.21 -1.30
N ASP A 26 4.28 0.53 -2.42
CA ASP A 26 4.09 1.10 -3.76
C ASP A 26 5.13 2.17 -4.16
N PRO A 27 6.43 1.86 -4.17
CA PRO A 27 7.43 2.80 -4.65
C PRO A 27 7.26 3.08 -6.15
N TYR A 28 7.30 4.37 -6.52
CA TYR A 28 7.19 4.80 -7.92
C TYR A 28 8.56 4.96 -8.57
N GLY A 29 8.61 4.70 -9.89
CA GLY A 29 9.81 4.85 -10.70
C GLY A 29 10.12 6.31 -11.07
N PRO A 30 11.35 6.59 -11.51
CA PRO A 30 11.74 7.92 -11.98
C PRO A 30 10.85 8.37 -13.15
N ASN A 31 10.39 9.61 -13.10
CA ASN A 31 9.56 10.25 -14.15
C ASN A 31 8.21 9.57 -14.42
N THR A 32 7.73 8.70 -13.53
CA THR A 32 6.41 8.05 -13.67
C THR A 32 5.28 8.89 -13.10
N VAL A 33 5.57 9.75 -12.11
CA VAL A 33 4.60 10.63 -11.47
C VAL A 33 5.03 12.09 -11.65
N PRO A 34 4.28 12.91 -12.41
CA PRO A 34 4.64 14.29 -12.66
C PRO A 34 4.83 15.10 -11.36
N GLY A 35 5.91 15.87 -11.30
CA GLY A 35 6.18 16.76 -10.17
C GLY A 35 6.81 16.09 -8.93
N LEU A 36 7.02 14.78 -8.95
CA LEU A 36 7.72 14.09 -7.88
C LEU A 36 9.17 13.77 -8.26
N ALA A 37 10.08 14.02 -7.31
CA ALA A 37 11.47 13.63 -7.46
C ALA A 37 11.64 12.11 -7.37
N PRO A 38 12.69 11.53 -7.98
CA PRO A 38 12.98 10.11 -7.83
C PRO A 38 13.12 9.70 -6.37
N LEU A 39 12.60 8.52 -6.03
CA LEU A 39 12.71 7.96 -4.70
C LEU A 39 14.10 7.35 -4.47
N SER A 40 14.58 7.47 -3.23
CA SER A 40 15.75 6.73 -2.72
C SER A 40 15.46 6.40 -1.25
N LEU A 41 14.93 5.23 -1.01
CA LEU A 41 14.44 4.79 0.30
C LEU A 41 15.23 3.59 0.80
N THR A 42 15.19 3.36 2.11
CA THR A 42 15.75 2.18 2.76
C THR A 42 14.68 1.60 3.69
N ALA A 43 14.43 0.30 3.60
CA ALA A 43 13.42 -0.38 4.41
C ALA A 43 13.79 -1.85 4.65
N ASP A 44 13.12 -2.49 5.61
CA ASP A 44 13.27 -3.91 5.86
C ASP A 44 12.45 -4.76 4.89
N MET A 45 11.34 -4.20 4.36
CA MET A 45 10.42 -4.88 3.44
C MET A 45 9.81 -3.90 2.45
N VAL A 46 9.47 -4.39 1.26
CA VAL A 46 8.68 -3.67 0.25
C VAL A 46 7.45 -4.50 -0.09
N LEU A 47 6.29 -3.85 -0.12
CA LEU A 47 5.02 -4.45 -0.53
C LEU A 47 4.41 -3.61 -1.65
N CYS A 48 4.08 -4.25 -2.77
CA CYS A 48 3.46 -3.60 -3.91
C CYS A 48 2.03 -4.11 -4.12
N SER A 49 1.10 -3.19 -4.38
CA SER A 49 -0.29 -3.51 -4.68
C SER A 49 -0.44 -4.10 -6.08
N HIS A 50 0.39 -3.68 -7.03
CA HIS A 50 0.44 -4.13 -8.42
C HIS A 50 1.75 -3.72 -9.09
N GLU A 51 1.95 -4.11 -10.35
CA GLU A 51 3.26 -4.01 -11.04
C GLU A 51 3.42 -2.77 -11.95
N HIS A 52 2.46 -1.83 -11.96
CA HIS A 52 2.64 -0.60 -12.75
C HIS A 52 3.88 0.17 -12.27
N SER A 53 4.56 0.84 -13.17
CA SER A 53 5.84 1.52 -12.90
C SER A 53 5.77 2.62 -11.85
N ASP A 54 4.59 3.16 -11.61
CA ASP A 54 4.31 4.15 -10.59
C ASP A 54 3.93 3.55 -9.21
N HIS A 55 3.93 2.22 -9.08
CA HIS A 55 3.61 1.48 -7.85
C HIS A 55 4.57 0.31 -7.55
N GLY A 56 5.23 -0.24 -8.55
CA GLY A 56 6.03 -1.46 -8.43
C GLY A 56 7.53 -1.29 -8.61
N TYR A 57 8.07 -0.08 -8.53
CA TYR A 57 9.49 0.16 -8.75
C TYR A 57 10.32 -0.12 -7.49
N THR A 58 10.54 -1.39 -7.21
CA THR A 58 11.26 -1.85 -6.01
C THR A 58 12.72 -1.44 -5.97
N ASP A 59 13.36 -1.12 -7.11
CA ASP A 59 14.74 -0.63 -7.18
C ASP A 59 14.94 0.71 -6.47
N ALA A 60 13.86 1.47 -6.21
CA ALA A 60 13.93 2.69 -5.40
C ALA A 60 14.19 2.42 -3.92
N VAL A 61 14.09 1.17 -3.46
CA VAL A 61 14.23 0.80 -2.06
C VAL A 61 15.41 -0.12 -1.86
N THR A 62 16.37 0.31 -1.04
CA THR A 62 17.47 -0.53 -0.56
C THR A 62 16.98 -1.32 0.65
N LEU A 63 17.04 -2.66 0.58
CA LEU A 63 16.66 -3.49 1.71
C LEU A 63 17.72 -3.45 2.80
N LYS A 64 17.29 -3.20 4.03
CA LYS A 64 18.09 -3.36 5.22
C LYS A 64 18.22 -4.86 5.52
N HIS A 65 19.38 -5.33 5.81
CA HIS A 65 19.58 -6.69 6.34
C HIS A 65 19.88 -6.59 7.85
N SER A 66 19.03 -5.86 8.56
CA SER A 66 19.24 -5.51 9.98
C SER A 66 19.04 -6.67 10.94
N GLY A 67 18.33 -7.72 10.51
CA GLY A 67 17.91 -8.81 11.39
C GLY A 67 16.78 -8.43 12.36
N THR A 68 16.23 -7.22 12.26
CA THR A 68 15.08 -6.79 13.07
C THR A 68 13.86 -7.64 12.74
N LYS A 69 13.23 -8.18 13.78
CA LYS A 69 12.04 -9.02 13.61
C LYS A 69 10.86 -8.18 13.12
N ASN A 70 10.13 -8.70 12.14
CA ASN A 70 8.90 -8.08 11.67
C ASN A 70 7.82 -8.11 12.78
N PRO A 71 7.35 -6.95 13.27
CA PRO A 71 6.32 -6.89 14.30
C PRO A 71 4.91 -6.99 13.74
N PHE A 72 4.74 -7.03 12.41
CA PHE A 72 3.43 -7.02 11.76
C PHE A 72 2.97 -8.41 11.32
N SER A 73 1.70 -8.69 11.55
CA SER A 73 0.96 -9.70 10.81
C SER A 73 0.44 -9.05 9.52
N ILE A 74 0.64 -9.70 8.38
CA ILE A 74 0.31 -9.16 7.05
C ILE A 74 -0.77 -10.02 6.42
N THR A 75 -1.91 -9.40 6.09
CA THR A 75 -2.99 -10.03 5.31
C THR A 75 -3.04 -9.39 3.93
N LYS A 76 -3.19 -10.22 2.90
CA LYS A 76 -3.28 -9.81 1.49
C LYS A 76 -4.67 -10.12 0.97
N ILE A 77 -5.30 -9.14 0.31
CA ILE A 77 -6.62 -9.30 -0.32
C ILE A 77 -6.47 -8.96 -1.79
N ASP A 78 -6.71 -9.94 -2.66
CA ASP A 78 -6.68 -9.72 -4.10
C ASP A 78 -7.97 -9.04 -4.57
N THR A 79 -7.83 -7.96 -5.32
CA THR A 79 -8.90 -7.14 -5.90
C THR A 79 -8.52 -6.75 -7.34
N TRP A 80 -9.27 -5.82 -7.92
CA TRP A 80 -9.04 -5.33 -9.28
C TRP A 80 -8.78 -3.83 -9.30
N HIS A 81 -7.94 -3.41 -10.26
CA HIS A 81 -7.64 -2.00 -10.54
C HIS A 81 -8.70 -1.34 -11.43
N ASP A 82 -9.80 -2.04 -11.73
CA ASP A 82 -10.89 -1.57 -12.58
C ASP A 82 -12.20 -2.32 -12.25
N PRO A 83 -13.36 -1.79 -12.70
CA PRO A 83 -14.65 -2.45 -12.46
C PRO A 83 -14.92 -3.66 -13.37
N GLU A 84 -14.04 -3.98 -14.32
CA GLU A 84 -14.19 -5.03 -15.32
C GLU A 84 -13.34 -6.28 -14.98
N GLN A 85 -13.16 -6.57 -13.70
CA GLN A 85 -12.42 -7.73 -13.20
C GLN A 85 -10.98 -7.80 -13.74
N GLY A 86 -10.32 -6.65 -13.83
CA GLY A 86 -8.93 -6.55 -14.28
C GLY A 86 -8.74 -6.46 -15.79
N ALA A 87 -9.82 -6.47 -16.58
CA ALA A 87 -9.72 -6.44 -18.05
C ALA A 87 -9.08 -5.15 -18.60
N LEU A 88 -9.20 -4.03 -17.85
CA LEU A 88 -8.70 -2.73 -18.27
C LEU A 88 -7.31 -2.42 -17.70
N ARG A 89 -7.09 -2.67 -16.39
CA ARG A 89 -5.87 -2.24 -15.67
C ARG A 89 -5.22 -3.34 -14.85
N GLY A 90 -5.79 -4.54 -14.86
CA GLY A 90 -5.23 -5.71 -14.20
C GLY A 90 -5.59 -5.84 -12.72
N PRO A 91 -4.83 -6.69 -12.01
CA PRO A 91 -5.06 -6.96 -10.58
C PRO A 91 -4.60 -5.79 -9.71
N ASN A 92 -5.16 -5.75 -8.51
CA ASN A 92 -4.72 -4.93 -7.40
C ASN A 92 -4.71 -5.75 -6.12
N ARG A 93 -3.85 -5.44 -5.19
CA ARG A 93 -3.77 -6.11 -3.89
C ARG A 93 -3.87 -5.10 -2.77
N ILE A 94 -4.75 -5.38 -1.82
CA ILE A 94 -4.83 -4.68 -0.55
C ILE A 94 -3.92 -5.39 0.45
N HIS A 95 -3.17 -4.62 1.22
CA HIS A 95 -2.39 -5.13 2.35
C HIS A 95 -2.94 -4.61 3.66
N ILE A 96 -3.15 -5.51 4.62
CA ILE A 96 -3.53 -5.16 5.98
C ILE A 96 -2.36 -5.49 6.89
N LEU A 97 -1.91 -4.52 7.68
CA LEU A 97 -0.90 -4.68 8.72
C LEU A 97 -1.57 -4.64 10.08
N GLU A 98 -1.27 -5.62 10.91
CA GLU A 98 -1.73 -5.65 12.30
C GLU A 98 -0.55 -5.84 13.26
N SER A 99 -0.50 -5.04 14.30
CA SER A 99 0.49 -5.16 15.38
C SER A 99 -0.02 -4.52 16.67
N ASP A 100 0.03 -5.26 17.77
CA ASP A 100 -0.37 -4.81 19.11
C ASP A 100 -1.77 -4.18 19.16
N GLY A 101 -2.72 -4.75 18.43
CA GLY A 101 -4.10 -4.29 18.36
C GLY A 101 -4.35 -3.10 17.42
N LEU A 102 -3.30 -2.55 16.78
CA LEU A 102 -3.44 -1.54 15.74
C LEU A 102 -3.54 -2.19 14.36
N LYS A 103 -4.41 -1.65 13.52
CA LYS A 103 -4.73 -2.21 12.19
C LYS A 103 -4.72 -1.14 11.11
N ILE A 104 -3.91 -1.32 10.08
CA ILE A 104 -3.74 -0.38 8.97
C ILE A 104 -3.96 -1.12 7.66
N ALA A 105 -4.66 -0.50 6.70
CA ALA A 105 -4.80 -1.02 5.34
C ALA A 105 -4.20 -0.06 4.31
N HIS A 106 -3.46 -0.61 3.35
CA HIS A 106 -3.06 0.06 2.11
C HIS A 106 -3.87 -0.56 0.97
N MET A 107 -4.73 0.25 0.35
CA MET A 107 -5.73 -0.19 -0.62
C MET A 107 -5.18 -0.29 -2.05
N GLY A 108 -3.93 0.16 -2.28
CA GLY A 108 -3.36 0.25 -3.62
C GLY A 108 -4.19 1.15 -4.53
N ASP A 109 -4.36 0.73 -5.77
CA ASP A 109 -5.21 1.40 -6.77
C ASP A 109 -6.54 0.68 -6.96
N ILE A 110 -7.23 0.40 -5.86
CA ILE A 110 -8.53 -0.27 -5.93
C ILE A 110 -9.48 0.45 -6.90
N GLY A 111 -10.06 -0.31 -7.83
CA GLY A 111 -10.95 0.20 -8.87
C GLY A 111 -12.28 -0.55 -8.97
N CYS A 112 -12.60 -1.38 -7.99
CA CYS A 112 -13.81 -2.20 -7.98
C CYS A 112 -14.51 -2.18 -6.62
N PRO A 113 -15.83 -2.51 -6.56
CA PRO A 113 -16.51 -2.76 -5.30
C PRO A 113 -15.90 -3.94 -4.55
N LEU A 114 -15.91 -3.88 -3.22
CA LEU A 114 -15.49 -4.97 -2.35
C LEU A 114 -16.63 -5.95 -2.10
N THR A 115 -16.30 -7.24 -2.00
CA THR A 115 -17.23 -8.26 -1.53
C THR A 115 -17.51 -8.08 -0.04
N ARG A 116 -18.54 -8.77 0.47
CA ARG A 116 -18.87 -8.75 1.89
C ARG A 116 -17.70 -9.30 2.74
N GLU A 117 -17.10 -10.39 2.29
CA GLU A 117 -15.98 -11.04 2.97
C GLU A 117 -14.75 -10.12 3.01
N GLN A 118 -14.47 -9.41 1.92
CA GLN A 118 -13.37 -8.43 1.87
C GLN A 118 -13.64 -7.26 2.83
N LYS A 119 -14.88 -6.75 2.86
CA LYS A 119 -15.28 -5.70 3.81
C LYS A 119 -15.16 -6.15 5.27
N ASP A 120 -15.49 -7.41 5.56
CA ASP A 120 -15.36 -7.95 6.92
C ASP A 120 -13.91 -8.00 7.39
N LEU A 121 -12.96 -8.28 6.49
CA LEU A 121 -11.53 -8.22 6.78
C LEU A 121 -11.03 -6.80 7.06
N LEU A 122 -11.68 -5.79 6.47
CA LEU A 122 -11.32 -4.37 6.61
C LEU A 122 -12.01 -3.66 7.78
N LYS A 123 -12.74 -4.38 8.62
CA LYS A 123 -13.36 -3.79 9.82
C LYS A 123 -12.33 -3.39 10.87
N HIS A 124 -12.69 -2.37 11.64
CA HIS A 124 -11.90 -1.88 12.79
C HIS A 124 -10.48 -1.43 12.41
N LEU A 125 -10.34 -0.77 11.27
CA LEU A 125 -9.08 -0.12 10.90
C LEU A 125 -8.84 1.13 11.75
N ASP A 126 -7.59 1.32 12.19
CA ASP A 126 -7.14 2.56 12.82
C ASP A 126 -6.69 3.58 11.77
N ALA A 127 -6.20 3.09 10.61
CA ALA A 127 -5.83 3.93 9.48
C ALA A 127 -6.07 3.21 8.15
N ILE A 128 -6.41 3.97 7.12
CA ILE A 128 -6.58 3.49 5.76
C ILE A 128 -5.88 4.43 4.79
N LEU A 129 -5.07 3.86 3.88
CA LEU A 129 -4.41 4.54 2.79
C LEU A 129 -5.15 4.17 1.51
N ILE A 130 -6.01 5.07 1.02
CA ILE A 130 -7.01 4.79 0.01
C ILE A 130 -6.98 5.83 -1.12
N PRO A 131 -7.07 5.44 -2.41
CA PRO A 131 -7.14 6.37 -3.51
C PRO A 131 -8.53 7.03 -3.59
N VAL A 132 -8.55 8.28 -4.01
CA VAL A 132 -9.79 9.07 -4.19
C VAL A 132 -9.81 9.81 -5.53
N GLY A 133 -8.96 9.41 -6.48
CA GLY A 133 -8.76 10.10 -7.76
C GLY A 133 -9.96 10.03 -8.71
N GLY A 134 -10.65 8.89 -8.74
CA GLY A 134 -11.90 8.70 -9.49
C GLY A 134 -11.76 8.43 -10.98
N TYR A 135 -10.55 8.53 -11.55
CA TYR A 135 -10.32 8.25 -12.98
C TYR A 135 -9.79 6.81 -13.21
N TYR A 136 -8.67 6.47 -12.58
CA TYR A 136 -8.08 5.13 -12.64
C TYR A 136 -8.46 4.26 -11.43
N THR A 137 -9.02 4.85 -10.42
CA THR A 137 -9.36 4.25 -9.14
C THR A 137 -10.78 4.61 -8.73
N ILE A 138 -11.22 4.12 -7.57
CA ILE A 138 -12.43 4.63 -6.92
C ILE A 138 -12.29 6.14 -6.62
N ASP A 139 -13.41 6.82 -6.50
CA ASP A 139 -13.48 8.22 -6.10
C ASP A 139 -13.73 8.40 -4.60
N ALA A 140 -13.81 9.65 -4.16
CA ALA A 140 -14.02 9.97 -2.75
C ALA A 140 -15.39 9.54 -2.20
N VAL A 141 -16.40 9.35 -3.06
CA VAL A 141 -17.73 8.87 -2.65
C VAL A 141 -17.72 7.36 -2.47
N GLN A 142 -16.96 6.65 -3.32
CA GLN A 142 -16.81 5.20 -3.26
C GLN A 142 -15.89 4.76 -2.11
N ALA A 143 -14.94 5.61 -1.73
CA ALA A 143 -14.01 5.36 -0.64
C ALA A 143 -14.69 5.42 0.73
#